data_a5ede9e7ecafecd12320527c9143f3b0
#
_entry.id   a5ede9e7ecafecd12320527c9143f3b0
#
_cell.length_a   1.000
_cell.length_b   1.000
_cell.length_c   1.000
_cell.angle_alpha   90.00
_cell.angle_beta   90.00
_cell.angle_gamma   90.00
#
_symmetry.space_group_name_H-M   'P 1'
#
loop_
_entity.id
_entity.type
_entity.pdbx_description
1 polymer ?
#
loop_
_entity_poly.entity_id
_entity_poly.type
_entity_poly.pdbx_seq_one_letter_code
_entity_poly.pdbx_strand_id
1 'polypeptide(L)'
;MTLTLRPHQTKAVKAMLRNTKGQIIIPTGGGKTMCMIDDAMNEFSRTVLSKTIVVVAPRILLANQLSAEFLYHNLDGAAEPNATVNVMHVHSGETHHFSTTKVDDIRQFNYDTACDQKHLLIFTTYHSLHKIVDSHIVVDTIYFDEAHNSVQKNFFPATEHFSHFAERCYYFTATPKHSRSPVKAGMNWPEYGQVICQVPAPQLVKEGYILPPKVEVYQSRILQKDELVADRDCEQMIDSIDNICKNK
;
A
#
# COMPACT_ATOMS: atom_id res chain seq x y z
N MET A 1 -23.74 -3.50 -0.12
CA MET A 1 -23.61 -3.26 -1.60
C MET A 1 -22.51 -4.17 -2.14
N THR A 2 -22.72 -4.83 -3.26
CA THR A 2 -21.68 -5.62 -3.89
C THR A 2 -20.65 -4.66 -4.49
N LEU A 3 -19.38 -4.79 -4.15
CA LEU A 3 -18.29 -4.00 -4.69
C LEU A 3 -18.24 -4.13 -6.21
N THR A 4 -18.46 -3.06 -6.95
CA THR A 4 -18.40 -3.08 -8.42
C THR A 4 -17.03 -2.62 -8.89
N LEU A 5 -16.19 -3.56 -9.28
CA LEU A 5 -14.85 -3.29 -9.80
C LEU A 5 -14.91 -2.77 -11.24
N ARG A 6 -14.03 -1.81 -11.56
CA ARG A 6 -13.75 -1.38 -12.94
C ARG A 6 -13.05 -2.51 -13.71
N PRO A 7 -13.13 -2.55 -15.06
CA PRO A 7 -12.55 -3.64 -15.85
C PRO A 7 -11.08 -3.92 -15.57
N HIS A 8 -10.26 -2.87 -15.41
CA HIS A 8 -8.83 -3.01 -15.09
C HIS A 8 -8.58 -3.52 -13.67
N GLN A 9 -9.44 -3.17 -12.70
CA GLN A 9 -9.38 -3.70 -11.32
C GLN A 9 -9.75 -5.19 -11.32
N THR A 10 -10.82 -5.57 -12.02
CA THR A 10 -11.18 -6.99 -12.20
C THR A 10 -10.04 -7.80 -12.83
N LYS A 11 -9.31 -7.21 -13.80
CA LYS A 11 -8.13 -7.85 -14.39
C LYS A 11 -7.02 -8.06 -13.36
N ALA A 12 -6.76 -7.04 -12.51
CA ALA A 12 -5.76 -7.13 -11.45
C ALA A 12 -6.11 -8.20 -10.41
N VAL A 13 -7.34 -8.22 -9.90
CA VAL A 13 -7.79 -9.24 -8.93
C VAL A 13 -7.73 -10.64 -9.53
N LYS A 14 -8.15 -10.83 -10.79
CA LYS A 14 -7.99 -12.12 -11.48
C LYS A 14 -6.54 -12.56 -11.62
N ALA A 15 -5.60 -11.63 -11.78
CA ALA A 15 -4.17 -11.94 -11.81
C ALA A 15 -3.67 -12.34 -10.41
N MET A 16 -4.13 -11.67 -9.35
CA MET A 16 -3.80 -12.02 -7.97
C MET A 16 -4.30 -13.42 -7.59
N LEU A 17 -5.50 -13.80 -8.01
CA LEU A 17 -6.06 -15.14 -7.77
C LEU A 17 -5.29 -16.29 -8.44
N ARG A 18 -4.48 -15.98 -9.46
CA ARG A 18 -3.67 -16.98 -10.20
C ARG A 18 -2.21 -17.01 -9.76
N ASN A 19 -1.78 -16.07 -8.96
CA ASN A 19 -0.39 -15.91 -8.54
C ASN A 19 -0.35 -15.63 -7.04
N THR A 20 0.50 -16.32 -6.31
CA THR A 20 0.69 -16.07 -4.86
C THR A 20 1.60 -14.88 -4.59
N LYS A 21 2.35 -14.41 -5.59
CA LYS A 21 3.27 -13.27 -5.47
C LYS A 21 3.33 -12.48 -6.77
N GLY A 22 3.42 -11.16 -6.68
CA GLY A 22 3.68 -10.33 -7.85
C GLY A 22 3.41 -8.86 -7.68
N GLN A 23 3.78 -8.11 -8.72
CA GLN A 23 3.65 -6.67 -8.78
C GLN A 23 2.40 -6.28 -9.57
N ILE A 24 1.63 -5.35 -9.01
CA ILE A 24 0.44 -4.76 -9.63
C ILE A 24 0.74 -3.28 -9.90
N ILE A 25 0.93 -2.94 -11.17
CA ILE A 25 1.29 -1.59 -11.60
C ILE A 25 0.03 -0.89 -12.12
N ILE A 26 -0.54 -0.03 -11.28
CA ILE A 26 -1.73 0.76 -11.59
C ILE A 26 -1.43 2.23 -11.27
N PRO A 27 -1.74 3.17 -12.18
CA PRO A 27 -1.54 4.60 -11.94
C PRO A 27 -2.26 5.10 -10.68
N THR A 28 -1.77 6.21 -10.13
CA THR A 28 -2.46 6.91 -9.05
C THR A 28 -3.87 7.30 -9.50
N GLY A 29 -4.87 7.15 -8.62
CA GLY A 29 -6.28 7.32 -8.95
C GLY A 29 -6.92 6.13 -9.69
N GLY A 30 -6.15 5.12 -10.10
CA GLY A 30 -6.67 3.91 -10.75
C GLY A 30 -7.36 2.92 -9.80
N GLY A 31 -7.38 3.18 -8.48
CA GLY A 31 -8.10 2.40 -7.48
C GLY A 31 -7.37 1.11 -7.07
N LYS A 32 -6.09 1.19 -6.77
CA LYS A 32 -5.29 0.09 -6.19
C LYS A 32 -5.94 -0.49 -4.92
N THR A 33 -6.41 0.39 -4.03
CA THR A 33 -7.08 0.02 -2.78
C THR A 33 -8.28 -0.91 -3.02
N MET A 34 -9.09 -0.62 -4.05
CA MET A 34 -10.25 -1.45 -4.37
C MET A 34 -9.88 -2.89 -4.77
N CYS A 35 -8.71 -3.07 -5.41
CA CYS A 35 -8.21 -4.40 -5.72
C CYS A 35 -7.78 -5.17 -4.45
N MET A 36 -7.14 -4.47 -3.50
CA MET A 36 -6.77 -5.07 -2.21
C MET A 36 -8.01 -5.45 -1.39
N ILE A 37 -9.01 -4.57 -1.33
CA ILE A 37 -10.26 -4.80 -0.59
C ILE A 37 -11.00 -6.01 -1.18
N ASP A 38 -11.21 -6.05 -2.49
CA ASP A 38 -11.94 -7.15 -3.13
C ASP A 38 -11.23 -8.50 -2.94
N ASP A 39 -9.90 -8.52 -3.07
CA ASP A 39 -9.10 -9.74 -2.85
C ASP A 39 -9.18 -10.20 -1.39
N ALA A 40 -9.05 -9.28 -0.41
CA ALA A 40 -9.15 -9.59 1.02
C ALA A 40 -10.54 -10.11 1.40
N MET A 41 -11.61 -9.46 0.90
CA MET A 41 -12.98 -9.91 1.16
C MET A 41 -13.25 -11.29 0.56
N ASN A 42 -12.75 -11.54 -0.64
CA ASN A 42 -12.83 -12.86 -1.27
C ASN A 42 -12.07 -13.93 -0.47
N GLU A 43 -10.92 -13.57 0.14
CA GLU A 43 -10.14 -14.50 0.97
C GLU A 43 -10.90 -14.83 2.27
N PHE A 44 -11.41 -13.83 2.97
CA PHE A 44 -12.20 -14.04 4.18
C PHE A 44 -13.48 -14.83 3.95
N SER A 45 -14.17 -14.62 2.83
CA SER A 45 -15.42 -15.31 2.51
C SER A 45 -15.25 -16.79 2.11
N ARG A 46 -14.05 -17.20 1.73
CA ARG A 46 -13.79 -18.56 1.22
C ARG A 46 -13.38 -19.56 2.30
N THR A 47 -13.11 -19.10 3.51
CA THR A 47 -12.61 -19.96 4.58
C THR A 47 -13.32 -19.68 5.89
N VAL A 48 -13.52 -20.74 6.67
CA VAL A 48 -13.97 -20.65 8.07
C VAL A 48 -12.77 -20.58 9.04
N LEU A 49 -11.56 -20.79 8.54
CA LEU A 49 -10.34 -20.67 9.34
C LEU A 49 -9.94 -19.20 9.44
N SER A 50 -9.49 -18.79 10.61
CA SER A 50 -8.94 -17.45 10.83
C SER A 50 -7.81 -17.17 9.85
N LYS A 51 -7.86 -16.02 9.19
CA LYS A 51 -6.84 -15.51 8.27
C LYS A 51 -6.29 -14.19 8.78
N THR A 52 -4.99 -14.00 8.66
CA THR A 52 -4.31 -12.75 8.99
C THR A 52 -3.84 -12.06 7.73
N ILE A 53 -4.39 -10.89 7.47
CA ILE A 53 -4.02 -10.04 6.32
C ILE A 53 -3.34 -8.77 6.81
N VAL A 54 -2.22 -8.41 6.18
CA VAL A 54 -1.45 -7.20 6.49
C VAL A 54 -1.49 -6.23 5.32
N VAL A 55 -1.78 -4.96 5.60
CA VAL A 55 -1.74 -3.85 4.63
C VAL A 55 -0.66 -2.87 5.06
N VAL A 56 0.36 -2.69 4.22
CA VAL A 56 1.52 -1.84 4.50
C VAL A 56 1.38 -0.52 3.74
N ALA A 57 1.37 0.59 4.45
CA ALA A 57 1.28 1.94 3.90
C ALA A 57 2.58 2.72 4.07
N PRO A 58 2.88 3.73 3.23
CA PRO A 58 4.09 4.54 3.38
C PRO A 58 4.07 5.47 4.59
N ARG A 59 2.88 5.86 5.09
CA ARG A 59 2.71 6.79 6.21
C ARG A 59 1.50 6.42 7.06
N ILE A 60 1.50 6.85 8.33
CA ILE A 60 0.42 6.59 9.30
C ILE A 60 -0.94 7.11 8.79
N LEU A 61 -0.98 8.34 8.25
CA LEU A 61 -2.22 8.89 7.71
C LEU A 61 -2.82 8.02 6.60
N LEU A 62 -1.98 7.47 5.72
CA LEU A 62 -2.42 6.56 4.65
C LEU A 62 -2.83 5.19 5.20
N ALA A 63 -2.18 4.69 6.26
CA ALA A 63 -2.61 3.46 6.93
C ALA A 63 -4.02 3.63 7.53
N ASN A 64 -4.29 4.76 8.17
CA ASN A 64 -5.61 5.08 8.71
C ASN A 64 -6.66 5.27 7.60
N GLN A 65 -6.30 5.90 6.49
CA GLN A 65 -7.19 6.04 5.33
C GLN A 65 -7.52 4.68 4.70
N LEU A 66 -6.52 3.84 4.48
CA LEU A 66 -6.74 2.47 3.97
C LEU A 66 -7.64 1.68 4.90
N SER A 67 -7.41 1.75 6.21
CA SER A 67 -8.27 1.10 7.21
C SER A 67 -9.72 1.56 7.09
N ALA A 68 -9.96 2.86 6.98
CA ALA A 68 -11.30 3.41 6.82
C ALA A 68 -11.97 2.93 5.53
N GLU A 69 -11.24 2.88 4.39
CA GLU A 69 -11.74 2.38 3.11
C GLU A 69 -12.09 0.88 3.17
N PHE A 70 -11.20 0.06 3.76
CA PHE A 70 -11.46 -1.37 3.95
C PHE A 70 -12.70 -1.61 4.80
N LEU A 71 -12.85 -0.89 5.91
CA LEU A 71 -14.00 -1.05 6.80
C LEU A 71 -15.30 -0.57 6.16
N TYR A 72 -15.28 0.55 5.45
CA TYR A 72 -16.45 1.07 4.74
C TYR A 72 -17.02 0.03 3.76
N HIS A 73 -16.16 -0.61 2.97
CA HIS A 73 -16.60 -1.61 2.00
C HIS A 73 -16.92 -2.97 2.62
N ASN A 74 -16.40 -3.28 3.80
CA ASN A 74 -16.74 -4.51 4.53
C ASN A 74 -18.08 -4.39 5.28
N LEU A 75 -18.47 -3.16 5.65
CA LEU A 75 -19.62 -2.90 6.51
C LEU A 75 -20.97 -2.88 5.77
N ASP A 76 -20.99 -2.58 4.48
CA ASP A 76 -22.24 -2.40 3.71
C ASP A 76 -23.03 -3.70 3.45
N GLY A 77 -22.56 -4.86 3.93
CA GLY A 77 -23.19 -6.15 3.65
C GLY A 77 -23.50 -7.04 4.86
N ALA A 78 -23.03 -6.70 6.05
CA ALA A 78 -23.28 -7.52 7.25
C ALA A 78 -24.05 -6.72 8.31
N ALA A 79 -25.08 -7.33 8.88
CA ALA A 79 -25.89 -6.75 9.95
C ALA A 79 -25.08 -6.43 11.24
N GLU A 80 -23.88 -7.02 11.36
CA GLU A 80 -22.89 -6.80 12.43
C GLU A 80 -21.51 -6.59 11.80
N PRO A 81 -21.05 -5.35 11.66
CA PRO A 81 -19.82 -4.99 10.92
C PRO A 81 -18.53 -5.63 11.44
N ASN A 82 -18.46 -5.98 12.72
CA ASN A 82 -17.26 -6.49 13.38
C ASN A 82 -17.36 -7.96 13.78
N ALA A 83 -18.40 -8.69 13.32
CA ALA A 83 -18.64 -10.05 13.79
C ALA A 83 -17.56 -11.06 13.37
N THR A 84 -16.89 -10.83 12.23
CA THR A 84 -15.96 -11.79 11.62
C THR A 84 -14.53 -11.31 11.44
N VAL A 85 -14.26 -10.02 11.59
CA VAL A 85 -12.93 -9.43 11.36
C VAL A 85 -12.55 -8.49 12.50
N ASN A 86 -11.43 -8.75 13.13
CA ASN A 86 -10.78 -7.82 14.06
C ASN A 86 -9.77 -6.95 13.32
N VAL A 87 -9.63 -5.70 13.76
CA VAL A 87 -8.71 -4.73 13.17
C VAL A 87 -7.67 -4.30 14.18
N MET A 88 -6.41 -4.30 13.76
CA MET A 88 -5.28 -3.82 14.54
C MET A 88 -4.42 -2.86 13.72
N HIS A 89 -3.91 -1.82 14.35
CA HIS A 89 -2.90 -0.94 13.78
C HIS A 89 -1.54 -1.18 14.43
N VAL A 90 -0.50 -1.32 13.63
CA VAL A 90 0.88 -1.44 14.11
C VAL A 90 1.67 -0.22 13.66
N HIS A 91 1.51 0.87 14.41
CA HIS A 91 2.24 2.13 14.26
C HIS A 91 2.05 3.01 15.50
N SER A 92 2.85 4.06 15.64
CA SER A 92 2.84 4.96 16.81
C SER A 92 1.82 6.09 16.73
N GLY A 93 1.03 6.20 15.67
CA GLY A 93 0.05 7.27 15.50
C GLY A 93 -1.30 6.95 16.11
N GLU A 94 -2.11 8.00 16.28
CA GLU A 94 -3.48 7.89 16.77
C GLU A 94 -4.39 7.21 15.74
N THR A 95 -5.28 6.38 16.22
CA THR A 95 -6.31 5.69 15.44
C THR A 95 -7.49 5.35 16.34
N HIS A 96 -8.67 5.09 15.74
CA HIS A 96 -9.87 4.67 16.47
C HIS A 96 -9.91 3.15 16.77
N HIS A 97 -8.91 2.41 16.32
CA HIS A 97 -8.79 0.98 16.51
C HIS A 97 -7.67 0.66 17.51
N PHE A 98 -7.60 -0.59 17.96
CA PHE A 98 -6.47 -1.05 18.75
C PHE A 98 -5.16 -0.81 18.01
N SER A 99 -4.23 -0.13 18.65
CA SER A 99 -2.94 0.25 18.06
C SER A 99 -1.81 -0.04 19.05
N THR A 100 -0.76 -0.68 18.57
CA THR A 100 0.42 -0.98 19.35
C THR A 100 1.68 -1.06 18.49
N THR A 101 2.84 -0.85 19.11
CA THR A 101 4.15 -1.15 18.53
C THR A 101 4.92 -2.19 19.37
N LYS A 102 4.28 -2.73 20.40
CA LYS A 102 4.85 -3.76 21.27
C LYS A 102 4.60 -5.15 20.66
N VAL A 103 5.65 -5.91 20.54
CA VAL A 103 5.64 -7.25 19.94
C VAL A 103 4.70 -8.21 20.67
N ASP A 104 4.71 -8.16 21.99
CA ASP A 104 3.88 -9.06 22.82
C ASP A 104 2.38 -8.72 22.70
N ASP A 105 2.02 -7.44 22.60
CA ASP A 105 0.63 -7.03 22.37
C ASP A 105 0.15 -7.51 20.99
N ILE A 106 1.01 -7.43 19.93
CA ILE A 106 0.69 -7.93 18.58
C ILE A 106 0.41 -9.43 18.64
N ARG A 107 1.27 -10.18 19.31
CA ARG A 107 1.14 -11.64 19.46
C ARG A 107 -0.13 -12.00 20.23
N GLN A 108 -0.39 -11.32 21.35
CA GLN A 108 -1.58 -11.57 22.15
C GLN A 108 -2.87 -11.27 21.40
N PHE A 109 -2.95 -10.12 20.72
CA PHE A 109 -4.13 -9.76 19.95
C PHE A 109 -4.41 -10.73 18.80
N ASN A 110 -3.36 -11.20 18.12
CA ASN A 110 -3.49 -12.24 17.09
C ASN A 110 -4.00 -13.56 17.68
N TYR A 111 -3.48 -13.98 18.83
CA TYR A 111 -3.93 -15.19 19.51
C TYR A 111 -5.40 -15.10 19.92
N ASP A 112 -5.81 -14.00 20.56
CA ASP A 112 -7.19 -13.78 21.01
C ASP A 112 -8.16 -13.75 19.82
N THR A 113 -7.76 -13.11 18.71
CA THR A 113 -8.53 -13.08 17.46
C THR A 113 -8.75 -14.49 16.90
N ALA A 114 -7.72 -15.32 16.90
CA ALA A 114 -7.81 -16.70 16.45
C ALA A 114 -8.69 -17.57 17.37
N CYS A 115 -8.60 -17.38 18.69
CA CYS A 115 -9.49 -18.04 19.67
C CYS A 115 -10.97 -17.69 19.45
N ASP A 116 -11.25 -16.45 19.09
CA ASP A 116 -12.59 -15.97 18.74
C ASP A 116 -13.06 -16.46 17.34
N GLN A 117 -12.25 -17.21 16.61
CA GLN A 117 -12.50 -17.67 15.25
C GLN A 117 -12.76 -16.52 14.26
N LYS A 118 -12.13 -15.37 14.48
CA LYS A 118 -12.22 -14.18 13.61
C LYS A 118 -11.01 -14.06 12.71
N HIS A 119 -11.17 -13.38 11.61
CA HIS A 119 -10.06 -12.93 10.77
C HIS A 119 -9.36 -11.72 11.41
N LEU A 120 -8.10 -11.52 11.09
CA LEU A 120 -7.31 -10.37 11.52
C LEU A 120 -6.87 -9.52 10.33
N LEU A 121 -7.19 -8.24 10.39
CA LEU A 121 -6.74 -7.24 9.42
C LEU A 121 -5.79 -6.25 10.11
N ILE A 122 -4.54 -6.23 9.69
CA ILE A 122 -3.48 -5.39 10.28
C ILE A 122 -3.12 -4.28 9.31
N PHE A 123 -3.20 -3.03 9.77
CA PHE A 123 -2.67 -1.87 9.05
C PHE A 123 -1.37 -1.41 9.69
N THR A 124 -0.33 -1.28 8.87
CA THR A 124 1.00 -0.90 9.35
C THR A 124 1.70 0.05 8.40
N THR A 125 2.81 0.60 8.84
CA THR A 125 3.71 1.39 7.98
C THR A 125 4.99 0.61 7.70
N TYR A 126 5.72 0.99 6.63
CA TYR A 126 7.04 0.43 6.36
C TYR A 126 7.99 0.56 7.56
N HIS A 127 7.87 1.65 8.33
CA HIS A 127 8.67 1.87 9.54
C HIS A 127 8.37 0.87 10.67
N SER A 128 7.13 0.40 10.78
CA SER A 128 6.69 -0.49 11.85
C SER A 128 6.60 -1.95 11.44
N LEU A 129 6.76 -2.26 10.14
CA LEU A 129 6.59 -3.60 9.60
C LEU A 129 7.49 -4.66 10.28
N HIS A 130 8.71 -4.27 10.67
CA HIS A 130 9.61 -5.15 11.41
C HIS A 130 9.04 -5.64 12.75
N LYS A 131 8.13 -4.88 13.39
CA LYS A 131 7.48 -5.32 14.63
C LYS A 131 6.57 -6.53 14.41
N ILE A 132 5.95 -6.63 13.22
CA ILE A 132 5.16 -7.81 12.85
C ILE A 132 6.10 -9.00 12.58
N VAL A 133 7.26 -8.78 11.95
CA VAL A 133 8.30 -9.83 11.81
C VAL A 133 8.74 -10.33 13.19
N ASP A 134 9.07 -9.42 14.11
CA ASP A 134 9.53 -9.74 15.46
C ASP A 134 8.47 -10.48 16.29
N SER A 135 7.18 -10.31 15.98
CA SER A 135 6.09 -10.99 16.67
C SER A 135 5.93 -12.45 16.29
N HIS A 136 6.54 -12.89 15.19
CA HIS A 136 6.48 -14.25 14.66
C HIS A 136 5.04 -14.76 14.42
N ILE A 137 4.07 -13.89 14.22
CA ILE A 137 2.73 -14.30 13.81
C ILE A 137 2.74 -14.78 12.36
N VAL A 138 1.86 -15.72 12.04
CA VAL A 138 1.67 -16.17 10.67
C VAL A 138 0.85 -15.13 9.91
N VAL A 139 1.33 -14.72 8.74
CA VAL A 139 0.65 -13.80 7.84
C VAL A 139 0.26 -14.55 6.58
N ASP A 140 -1.04 -14.65 6.31
CA ASP A 140 -1.54 -15.33 5.12
C ASP A 140 -1.34 -14.47 3.88
N THR A 141 -1.81 -13.23 3.91
CA THR A 141 -1.67 -12.31 2.77
C THR A 141 -1.12 -10.96 3.22
N ILE A 142 -0.20 -10.42 2.42
CA ILE A 142 0.33 -9.08 2.65
C ILE A 142 0.24 -8.23 1.37
N TYR A 143 -0.28 -7.01 1.53
CA TYR A 143 -0.32 -5.99 0.48
C TYR A 143 0.63 -4.85 0.83
N PHE A 144 1.52 -4.53 -0.08
CA PHE A 144 2.41 -3.37 0.00
C PHE A 144 1.86 -2.24 -0.86
N ASP A 145 1.27 -1.22 -0.26
CA ASP A 145 0.87 -0.01 -0.99
C ASP A 145 2.06 0.91 -1.20
N GLU A 146 2.10 1.57 -2.36
CA GLU A 146 3.24 2.35 -2.85
C GLU A 146 4.57 1.59 -2.68
N ALA A 147 4.59 0.37 -3.19
CA ALA A 147 5.65 -0.63 -2.98
C ALA A 147 7.05 -0.17 -3.41
N HIS A 148 7.17 0.89 -4.20
CA HIS A 148 8.47 1.51 -4.51
C HIS A 148 9.20 2.06 -3.26
N ASN A 149 8.51 2.17 -2.11
CA ASN A 149 9.15 2.53 -0.84
C ASN A 149 9.87 1.34 -0.20
N SER A 150 9.42 0.12 -0.42
CA SER A 150 9.95 -1.09 0.20
C SER A 150 11.42 -1.41 -0.15
N VAL A 151 11.94 -0.86 -1.25
CA VAL A 151 13.33 -1.04 -1.67
C VAL A 151 14.35 -0.24 -0.84
N GLN A 152 13.87 0.60 0.08
CA GLN A 152 14.78 1.37 0.96
C GLN A 152 15.49 0.43 1.93
N LYS A 153 16.77 0.73 2.20
CA LYS A 153 17.66 -0.10 3.03
C LYS A 153 17.03 -0.55 4.36
N ASN A 154 16.29 0.34 5.01
CA ASN A 154 15.69 0.07 6.32
C ASN A 154 14.37 -0.71 6.25
N PHE A 155 13.72 -0.77 5.08
CA PHE A 155 12.42 -1.42 4.88
C PHE A 155 12.53 -2.76 4.17
N PHE A 156 13.58 -2.92 3.36
CA PHE A 156 13.78 -4.11 2.55
C PHE A 156 13.88 -5.41 3.38
N PRO A 157 14.57 -5.47 4.53
CA PRO A 157 14.67 -6.72 5.30
C PRO A 157 13.31 -7.29 5.73
N ALA A 158 12.38 -6.43 6.18
CA ALA A 158 11.03 -6.88 6.52
C ALA A 158 10.21 -7.25 5.27
N THR A 159 10.42 -6.54 4.16
CA THR A 159 9.80 -6.87 2.87
C THR A 159 10.27 -8.22 2.35
N GLU A 160 11.57 -8.49 2.40
CA GLU A 160 12.18 -9.76 2.04
C GLU A 160 11.63 -10.91 2.89
N HIS A 161 11.54 -10.71 4.22
CA HIS A 161 10.94 -11.69 5.12
C HIS A 161 9.54 -12.10 4.64
N PHE A 162 8.61 -11.15 4.46
CA PHE A 162 7.25 -11.48 4.04
C PHE A 162 7.16 -12.00 2.59
N SER A 163 8.09 -11.61 1.73
CA SER A 163 8.20 -12.21 0.40
C SER A 163 8.45 -13.73 0.43
N HIS A 164 9.10 -14.22 1.48
CA HIS A 164 9.42 -15.65 1.63
C HIS A 164 8.43 -16.41 2.52
N PHE A 165 7.83 -15.74 3.51
CA PHE A 165 7.08 -16.42 4.57
C PHE A 165 5.57 -16.17 4.51
N ALA A 166 5.07 -15.11 3.86
CA ALA A 166 3.65 -14.96 3.64
C ALA A 166 3.17 -15.93 2.54
N GLU A 167 1.97 -16.50 2.71
CA GLU A 167 1.36 -17.35 1.69
C GLU A 167 1.12 -16.60 0.38
N ARG A 168 0.67 -15.34 0.48
CA ARG A 168 0.42 -14.44 -0.65
C ARG A 168 1.04 -13.06 -0.40
N CYS A 169 1.74 -12.51 -1.41
CA CYS A 169 2.49 -11.28 -1.27
C CYS A 169 2.36 -10.39 -2.51
N TYR A 170 1.74 -9.21 -2.40
CA TYR A 170 1.46 -8.34 -3.53
C TYR A 170 2.00 -6.93 -3.35
N TYR A 171 2.61 -6.41 -4.42
CA TYR A 171 3.28 -5.13 -4.46
C TYR A 171 2.55 -4.16 -5.39
N PHE A 172 1.83 -3.20 -4.81
CA PHE A 172 1.07 -2.20 -5.54
C PHE A 172 1.85 -0.90 -5.69
N THR A 173 2.00 -0.42 -6.91
CA THR A 173 2.64 0.87 -7.20
C THR A 173 2.21 1.44 -8.54
N ALA A 174 2.30 2.75 -8.69
CA ALA A 174 2.21 3.43 -9.99
C ALA A 174 3.58 3.50 -10.69
N THR A 175 4.66 3.54 -9.90
CA THR A 175 6.03 3.84 -10.35
C THR A 175 7.01 2.84 -9.77
N PRO A 176 7.18 1.65 -10.41
CA PRO A 176 8.12 0.64 -9.90
C PRO A 176 9.54 1.18 -9.91
N LYS A 177 10.28 0.94 -8.85
CA LYS A 177 11.65 1.40 -8.67
C LYS A 177 12.62 0.24 -8.89
N HIS A 178 13.28 0.24 -10.03
CA HIS A 178 14.27 -0.76 -10.37
C HIS A 178 15.69 -0.33 -9.94
N SER A 179 16.55 -1.30 -9.68
CA SER A 179 17.95 -1.07 -9.37
C SER A 179 18.84 -1.89 -10.31
N ARG A 180 19.92 -1.27 -10.75
CA ARG A 180 21.03 -1.95 -11.46
C ARG A 180 22.17 -2.33 -10.54
N SER A 181 22.12 -1.87 -9.30
CA SER A 181 23.14 -2.17 -8.29
C SER A 181 22.90 -3.54 -7.68
N PRO A 182 23.93 -4.38 -7.51
CA PRO A 182 23.80 -5.65 -6.81
C PRO A 182 23.63 -5.48 -5.29
N VAL A 183 23.82 -4.27 -4.75
CA VAL A 183 23.79 -3.99 -3.31
C VAL A 183 22.53 -3.21 -2.89
N LYS A 184 21.89 -2.53 -3.84
CA LYS A 184 20.68 -1.74 -3.58
C LYS A 184 19.49 -2.50 -4.11
N ALA A 185 18.56 -2.84 -3.23
CA ALA A 185 17.31 -3.49 -3.61
C ALA A 185 16.54 -2.71 -4.67
N GLY A 186 15.89 -3.41 -5.55
CA GLY A 186 15.03 -2.89 -6.58
C GLY A 186 13.88 -3.83 -6.85
N MET A 187 12.75 -3.31 -7.32
CA MET A 187 11.57 -4.12 -7.61
C MET A 187 11.78 -5.10 -8.80
N ASN A 188 12.94 -5.08 -9.43
CA ASN A 188 13.39 -6.09 -10.38
C ASN A 188 14.09 -7.31 -9.72
N TRP A 189 14.18 -7.34 -8.40
CA TRP A 189 14.72 -8.47 -7.66
C TRP A 189 13.68 -9.59 -7.48
N PRO A 190 14.10 -10.87 -7.27
CA PRO A 190 13.20 -12.03 -7.17
C PRO A 190 12.16 -11.92 -6.05
N GLU A 191 12.47 -11.21 -4.98
CA GLU A 191 11.58 -10.98 -3.83
C GLU A 191 10.26 -10.34 -4.22
N TYR A 192 10.26 -9.50 -5.27
CA TYR A 192 9.06 -8.82 -5.75
C TYR A 192 8.23 -9.63 -6.74
N GLY A 193 8.72 -10.79 -7.18
CA GLY A 193 8.06 -11.58 -8.21
C GLY A 193 7.94 -10.87 -9.55
N GLN A 194 7.13 -11.41 -10.42
CA GLN A 194 6.87 -10.83 -11.74
C GLN A 194 5.80 -9.74 -11.69
N VAL A 195 5.74 -8.91 -12.72
CA VAL A 195 4.61 -8.01 -12.96
C VAL A 195 3.43 -8.85 -13.44
N ILE A 196 2.45 -9.09 -12.56
CA ILE A 196 1.26 -9.91 -12.86
C ILE A 196 0.10 -9.09 -13.44
N CYS A 197 0.10 -7.78 -13.18
CA CYS A 197 -0.85 -6.86 -13.81
C CYS A 197 -0.20 -5.49 -14.03
N GLN A 198 -0.34 -4.96 -15.23
CA GLN A 198 0.08 -3.59 -15.56
C GLN A 198 -1.03 -2.90 -16.34
N VAL A 199 -1.38 -1.68 -15.93
CA VAL A 199 -2.38 -0.82 -16.55
C VAL A 199 -1.72 0.50 -16.92
N PRO A 200 -1.60 0.83 -18.23
CA PRO A 200 -1.01 2.10 -18.66
C PRO A 200 -1.90 3.30 -18.31
N ALA A 201 -1.30 4.40 -17.83
CA ALA A 201 -2.04 5.64 -17.54
C ALA A 201 -2.84 6.18 -18.75
N PRO A 202 -2.32 6.17 -20.00
CA PRO A 202 -3.09 6.60 -21.16
C PRO A 202 -4.38 5.79 -21.39
N GLN A 203 -4.38 4.51 -21.04
CA GLN A 203 -5.60 3.69 -21.12
C GLN A 203 -6.67 4.21 -20.17
N LEU A 204 -6.31 4.46 -18.89
CA LEU A 204 -7.26 4.94 -17.89
C LEU A 204 -7.78 6.35 -18.19
N VAL A 205 -6.95 7.21 -18.80
CA VAL A 205 -7.37 8.52 -19.30
C VAL A 205 -8.39 8.36 -20.43
N LYS A 206 -8.12 7.51 -21.40
CA LYS A 206 -9.03 7.22 -22.54
C LYS A 206 -10.37 6.64 -22.06
N GLU A 207 -10.34 5.81 -21.04
CA GLU A 207 -11.53 5.20 -20.43
C GLU A 207 -12.25 6.14 -19.45
N GLY A 208 -11.72 7.37 -19.21
CA GLY A 208 -12.31 8.37 -18.32
C GLY A 208 -12.19 8.08 -16.83
N TYR A 209 -11.33 7.14 -16.42
CA TYR A 209 -11.16 6.78 -15.00
C TYR A 209 -10.20 7.71 -14.26
N ILE A 210 -9.24 8.32 -14.97
CA ILE A 210 -8.35 9.34 -14.42
C ILE A 210 -8.27 10.54 -15.37
N LEU A 211 -7.98 11.71 -14.84
CA LEU A 211 -7.78 12.91 -15.64
C LEU A 211 -6.41 12.88 -16.33
N PRO A 212 -6.29 13.45 -17.55
CA PRO A 212 -5.00 13.63 -18.17
C PRO A 212 -4.12 14.55 -17.33
N PRO A 213 -2.80 14.28 -17.19
CA PRO A 213 -1.91 15.16 -16.45
C PRO A 213 -1.81 16.52 -17.15
N LYS A 214 -1.99 17.60 -16.39
CA LYS A 214 -1.62 18.95 -16.84
C LYS A 214 -0.12 19.12 -16.56
N VAL A 215 0.67 19.26 -17.61
CA VAL A 215 2.12 19.52 -17.48
C VAL A 215 2.33 21.01 -17.77
N GLU A 216 2.72 21.75 -16.75
CA GLU A 216 3.20 23.13 -16.89
C GLU A 216 4.71 23.12 -16.73
N VAL A 217 5.42 23.56 -17.76
CA VAL A 217 6.89 23.58 -17.76
C VAL A 217 7.33 25.00 -17.38
N TYR A 218 7.92 25.14 -16.21
CA TYR A 218 8.58 26.36 -15.77
C TYR A 218 10.07 26.26 -16.03
N GLN A 219 10.61 27.15 -16.86
CA GLN A 219 12.04 27.28 -17.04
C GLN A 219 12.62 28.08 -15.87
N SER A 220 13.15 27.41 -14.84
CA SER A 220 14.00 28.07 -13.86
C SER A 220 15.37 28.27 -14.49
N ARG A 221 15.90 29.48 -14.50
CA ARG A 221 17.31 29.75 -14.79
C ARG A 221 18.12 29.31 -13.57
N ILE A 222 18.48 28.04 -13.51
CA ILE A 222 19.47 27.54 -12.57
C ILE A 222 20.81 28.14 -13.03
N LEU A 223 21.24 29.20 -12.38
CA LEU A 223 22.59 29.72 -12.53
C LEU A 223 23.54 28.67 -11.96
N GLN A 224 24.63 28.39 -12.69
CA GLN A 224 25.64 27.41 -12.33
C GLN A 224 26.16 27.65 -10.90
N LYS A 225 26.47 26.53 -10.24
CA LYS A 225 27.00 26.43 -8.87
C LYS A 225 28.05 27.46 -8.53
N ASP A 226 27.66 28.48 -7.77
CA ASP A 226 28.50 29.21 -6.84
C ASP A 226 27.78 29.28 -5.50
N GLU A 227 28.50 29.22 -4.41
CA GLU A 227 28.06 28.91 -3.05
C GLU A 227 26.97 29.81 -2.39
N LEU A 228 26.42 30.75 -3.13
CA LEU A 228 25.32 31.65 -2.70
C LEU A 228 23.95 31.31 -3.27
N VAL A 229 23.79 30.13 -3.89
CA VAL A 229 22.65 29.78 -4.75
C VAL A 229 21.48 29.15 -3.99
N ALA A 230 21.70 28.55 -2.83
CA ALA A 230 20.67 27.84 -2.10
C ALA A 230 19.49 28.73 -1.67
N ASP A 231 19.75 29.94 -1.21
CA ASP A 231 18.68 30.84 -0.74
C ASP A 231 17.92 31.50 -1.91
N ARG A 232 18.60 31.81 -3.04
CA ARG A 232 17.96 32.35 -4.24
C ARG A 232 17.10 31.33 -4.97
N ASP A 233 17.47 30.05 -4.96
CA ASP A 233 16.66 28.99 -5.57
C ASP A 233 15.36 28.77 -4.78
N CYS A 234 15.39 28.91 -3.46
CA CYS A 234 14.19 28.87 -2.63
C CYS A 234 13.27 30.06 -2.89
N GLU A 235 13.79 31.29 -3.02
CA GLU A 235 13.01 32.47 -3.34
C GLU A 235 12.36 32.39 -4.72
N GLN A 236 13.08 31.90 -5.75
CA GLN A 236 12.53 31.70 -7.09
C GLN A 236 11.46 30.59 -7.13
N MET A 237 11.61 29.55 -6.32
CA MET A 237 10.58 28.51 -6.16
C MET A 237 9.31 29.10 -5.52
N ILE A 238 9.44 29.91 -4.49
CA ILE A 238 8.33 30.59 -3.80
C ILE A 238 7.63 31.56 -4.76
N ASP A 239 8.34 32.39 -5.49
CA ASP A 239 7.79 33.30 -6.49
C ASP A 239 7.06 32.57 -7.61
N SER A 240 7.55 31.41 -8.03
CA SER A 240 6.91 30.57 -9.03
C SER A 240 5.59 29.97 -8.52
N ILE A 241 5.55 29.55 -7.26
CA ILE A 241 4.35 29.02 -6.59
C ILE A 241 3.30 30.15 -6.43
N ASP A 242 3.72 31.33 -6.00
CA ASP A 242 2.85 32.50 -5.84
C ASP A 242 2.23 32.95 -7.16
N ASN A 243 2.98 32.92 -8.26
CA ASN A 243 2.46 33.23 -9.59
C ASN A 243 1.44 32.20 -10.09
N ILE A 244 1.61 30.93 -9.75
CA ILE A 244 0.63 29.86 -10.03
C ILE A 244 -0.67 30.08 -9.25
N CYS A 245 -0.56 30.49 -7.98
CA CYS A 245 -1.72 30.74 -7.12
C CYS A 245 -2.51 32.01 -7.51
N LYS A 246 -1.85 33.03 -8.08
CA LYS A 246 -2.49 34.29 -8.51
C LYS A 246 -3.18 34.20 -9.87
N ASN A 247 -2.88 33.19 -10.68
CA ASN A 247 -3.45 32.97 -12.03
C ASN A 247 -4.58 31.91 -12.05
N LYS A 248 -5.14 31.57 -10.89
CA LYS A 248 -6.37 30.79 -10.71
C LYS A 248 -7.51 31.68 -10.26
#